data_dcdafae7dc05f88bd34dca7929e3f095
#
_entry.id   dcdafae7dc05f88bd34dca7929e3f095
#
_cell.length_a   1.000
_cell.length_b   1.000
_cell.length_c   1.000
_cell.angle_alpha   90.00
_cell.angle_beta   90.00
_cell.angle_gamma   90.00
#
_symmetry.space_group_name_H-M   'P 1'
#
loop_
_entity.id
_entity.type
_entity.pdbx_description
1 polymer ?
#
loop_
_entity_poly.entity_id
_entity_poly.type
_entity_poly.pdbx_seq_one_letter_code
_entity_poly.pdbx_strand_id
1 'polypeptide(L)'
;MQTNKIFSNIRVVLVGTTHPGNIGASARAMKNMGLNNLFLVNPKEFPAPRATWRAANAADILDNAIVVETIDQAIEGCSLVIGTSARDRRIPWPTLDARDCGNRVVNEARSHKVAILFGREDRGLSNEELQKCTYHMNIPTDSEYSSLNLAMAVQLVCYEIRMAFLENSKDNLTWDQPLATADQLESFYDHL
;
A
#
# COMPACT_ATOMS: atom_id res chain seq x y z
N MET A 1 -3.55 16.47 -13.06
CA MET A 1 -2.09 16.72 -12.95
C MET A 1 -1.51 16.56 -11.54
N GLN A 2 -2.18 17.00 -10.46
CA GLN A 2 -1.68 16.84 -9.07
C GLN A 2 -1.60 15.38 -8.59
N THR A 3 -2.53 14.53 -8.97
CA THR A 3 -2.59 13.11 -8.56
C THR A 3 -1.29 12.36 -8.93
N ASN A 4 -0.80 12.54 -10.16
CA ASN A 4 0.41 11.86 -10.62
C ASN A 4 1.66 12.27 -9.82
N LYS A 5 1.73 13.53 -9.35
CA LYS A 5 2.88 14.02 -8.60
C LYS A 5 2.95 13.43 -7.18
N ILE A 6 1.82 13.31 -6.48
CA ILE A 6 1.78 12.75 -5.12
C ILE A 6 2.13 11.27 -5.16
N PHE A 7 1.48 10.49 -6.03
CA PHE A 7 1.72 9.04 -6.11
C PHE A 7 3.10 8.69 -6.65
N SER A 8 3.72 9.55 -7.48
CA SER A 8 5.12 9.37 -7.91
C SER A 8 6.14 9.54 -6.78
N ASN A 9 5.76 10.17 -5.66
CA ASN A 9 6.62 10.29 -4.49
C ASN A 9 6.50 9.10 -3.53
N ILE A 10 5.58 8.15 -3.77
CA ILE A 10 5.34 7.02 -2.87
C ILE A 10 6.01 5.77 -3.45
N ARG A 11 6.95 5.20 -2.71
CA ARG A 11 7.63 3.94 -3.04
C ARG A 11 6.99 2.79 -2.26
N VAL A 12 6.57 1.75 -2.98
CA VAL A 12 6.24 0.45 -2.37
C VAL A 12 7.50 -0.40 -2.45
N VAL A 13 8.01 -0.84 -1.31
CA VAL A 13 9.28 -1.56 -1.21
C VAL A 13 9.01 -2.98 -0.72
N LEU A 14 9.29 -3.98 -1.54
CA LEU A 14 9.20 -5.39 -1.17
C LEU A 14 10.59 -5.92 -0.81
N VAL A 15 10.76 -6.40 0.43
CA VAL A 15 12.06 -6.80 0.96
C VAL A 15 12.18 -8.32 0.98
N GLY A 16 13.13 -8.86 0.24
CA GLY A 16 13.47 -10.28 0.24
C GLY A 16 12.34 -11.21 -0.19
N THR A 17 11.45 -10.75 -1.07
CA THR A 17 10.28 -11.52 -1.54
C THR A 17 10.72 -12.83 -2.18
N THR A 18 10.14 -13.94 -1.71
CA THR A 18 10.52 -15.29 -2.12
C THR A 18 9.71 -15.80 -3.29
N HIS A 19 8.44 -15.41 -3.40
CA HIS A 19 7.53 -15.87 -4.45
C HIS A 19 7.30 -14.80 -5.51
N PRO A 20 7.75 -15.03 -6.76
CA PRO A 20 7.58 -14.05 -7.84
C PRO A 20 6.11 -13.71 -8.11
N GLY A 21 5.19 -14.64 -7.85
CA GLY A 21 3.75 -14.39 -7.96
C GLY A 21 3.24 -13.30 -7.02
N ASN A 22 3.85 -13.13 -5.83
CA ASN A 22 3.50 -12.05 -4.92
C ASN A 22 3.99 -10.68 -5.43
N ILE A 23 5.15 -10.65 -6.11
CA ILE A 23 5.64 -9.42 -6.78
C ILE A 23 4.64 -8.97 -7.84
N GLY A 24 4.22 -9.90 -8.72
CA GLY A 24 3.24 -9.58 -9.76
C GLY A 24 1.88 -9.16 -9.21
N ALA A 25 1.37 -9.87 -8.20
CA ALA A 25 0.11 -9.52 -7.57
C ALA A 25 0.18 -8.16 -6.85
N SER A 26 1.32 -7.82 -6.23
CA SER A 26 1.56 -6.50 -5.63
C SER A 26 1.59 -5.39 -6.69
N ALA A 27 2.24 -5.61 -7.82
CA ALA A 27 2.23 -4.67 -8.95
C ALA A 27 0.79 -4.39 -9.43
N ARG A 28 -0.04 -5.44 -9.54
CA ARG A 28 -1.46 -5.29 -9.88
C ARG A 28 -2.24 -4.50 -8.82
N ALA A 29 -2.00 -4.78 -7.54
CA ALA A 29 -2.59 -4.05 -6.42
C ALA A 29 -2.24 -2.55 -6.47
N MET A 30 -0.98 -2.24 -6.69
CA MET A 30 -0.49 -0.86 -6.85
C MET A 30 -1.17 -0.15 -8.01
N LYS A 31 -1.21 -0.77 -9.19
CA LYS A 31 -1.81 -0.18 -10.40
C LYS A 31 -3.29 0.13 -10.21
N ASN A 32 -4.06 -0.76 -9.58
CA ASN A 32 -5.46 -0.53 -9.27
C ASN A 32 -5.68 0.73 -8.42
N MET A 33 -4.73 1.07 -7.57
CA MET A 33 -4.80 2.22 -6.67
C MET A 33 -4.03 3.45 -7.21
N GLY A 34 -3.39 3.34 -8.38
CA GLY A 34 -2.71 4.45 -9.06
C GLY A 34 -1.26 4.66 -8.62
N LEU A 35 -0.67 3.73 -7.86
CA LEU A 35 0.75 3.75 -7.50
C LEU A 35 1.56 2.97 -8.55
N ASN A 36 2.79 3.43 -8.82
CA ASN A 36 3.65 2.85 -9.86
C ASN A 36 5.12 2.69 -9.48
N ASN A 37 5.57 3.21 -8.33
CA ASN A 37 6.96 3.12 -7.90
C ASN A 37 7.20 1.85 -7.08
N LEU A 38 7.56 0.76 -7.73
CA LEU A 38 7.92 -0.50 -7.11
C LEU A 38 9.44 -0.62 -6.92
N PHE A 39 9.86 -0.86 -5.69
CA PHE A 39 11.24 -1.21 -5.33
C PHE A 39 11.30 -2.63 -4.82
N LEU A 40 12.29 -3.38 -5.28
CA LEU A 40 12.54 -4.76 -4.86
C LEU A 40 13.92 -4.84 -4.21
N VAL A 41 13.96 -5.11 -2.93
CA VAL A 41 15.22 -5.30 -2.20
C VAL A 41 15.55 -6.78 -2.17
N ASN A 42 16.60 -7.17 -2.87
CA ASN A 42 17.13 -8.53 -2.92
C ASN A 42 16.02 -9.59 -3.11
N PRO A 43 15.20 -9.50 -4.16
CA PRO A 43 14.16 -10.50 -4.46
C PRO A 43 14.83 -11.83 -4.81
N LYS A 44 14.23 -12.96 -4.40
CA LYS A 44 14.82 -14.28 -4.65
C LYS A 44 14.79 -14.66 -6.13
N GLU A 45 13.73 -14.26 -6.82
CA GLU A 45 13.52 -14.58 -8.24
C GLU A 45 12.80 -13.42 -8.93
N PHE A 46 13.57 -12.58 -9.59
CA PHE A 46 13.05 -11.48 -10.43
C PHE A 46 14.14 -11.03 -11.42
N PRO A 47 13.79 -10.77 -12.71
CA PRO A 47 12.47 -10.97 -13.32
C PRO A 47 12.06 -12.44 -13.44
N ALA A 48 10.74 -12.72 -13.46
CA ALA A 48 10.21 -14.07 -13.57
C ALA A 48 8.88 -14.12 -14.33
N PRO A 49 8.65 -15.11 -15.21
CA PRO A 49 7.38 -15.24 -15.97
C PRO A 49 6.15 -15.29 -15.06
N ARG A 50 6.28 -15.91 -13.88
CA ARG A 50 5.20 -16.01 -12.90
C ARG A 50 4.80 -14.64 -12.31
N ALA A 51 5.75 -13.72 -12.17
CA ALA A 51 5.46 -12.34 -11.77
C ALA A 51 4.63 -11.64 -12.85
N THR A 52 5.05 -11.73 -14.12
CA THR A 52 4.35 -11.13 -15.25
C THR A 52 2.92 -11.67 -15.41
N TRP A 53 2.73 -12.98 -15.30
CA TRP A 53 1.40 -13.58 -15.37
C TRP A 53 0.46 -13.09 -14.27
N ARG A 54 0.96 -12.94 -13.05
CA ARG A 54 0.18 -12.46 -11.90
C ARG A 54 -0.07 -10.95 -11.94
N ALA A 55 0.80 -10.19 -12.57
CA ALA A 55 0.62 -8.76 -12.77
C ALA A 55 -0.49 -8.43 -13.78
N ALA A 56 -0.78 -9.34 -14.73
CA ALA A 56 -1.75 -9.09 -15.79
C ALA A 56 -1.46 -7.75 -16.51
N ASN A 57 -2.41 -6.82 -16.54
CA ASN A 57 -2.25 -5.51 -17.18
C ASN A 57 -1.35 -4.53 -16.40
N ALA A 58 -0.65 -4.97 -15.33
CA ALA A 58 0.29 -4.17 -14.55
C ALA A 58 1.75 -4.56 -14.81
N ALA A 59 2.04 -5.16 -15.98
CA ALA A 59 3.40 -5.54 -16.38
C ALA A 59 4.34 -4.32 -16.46
N ASP A 60 3.83 -3.16 -16.86
CA ASP A 60 4.55 -1.88 -16.90
C ASP A 60 5.15 -1.48 -15.54
N ILE A 61 4.52 -1.84 -14.40
CA ILE A 61 5.09 -1.61 -13.06
C ILE A 61 6.28 -2.54 -12.83
N LEU A 62 6.21 -3.78 -13.32
CA LEU A 62 7.34 -4.72 -13.21
C LEU A 62 8.51 -4.29 -14.10
N ASP A 63 8.22 -3.83 -15.32
CA ASP A 63 9.22 -3.37 -16.28
C ASP A 63 10.00 -2.14 -15.77
N ASN A 64 9.34 -1.29 -14.96
CA ASN A 64 9.92 -0.11 -14.34
C ASN A 64 10.34 -0.35 -12.88
N ALA A 65 10.24 -1.57 -12.35
CA ALA A 65 10.62 -1.88 -10.98
C ALA A 65 12.13 -1.68 -10.78
N ILE A 66 12.49 -1.03 -9.68
CA ILE A 66 13.88 -0.77 -9.30
C ILE A 66 14.34 -1.88 -8.37
N VAL A 67 15.30 -2.68 -8.82
CA VAL A 67 15.92 -3.74 -8.01
C VAL A 67 17.18 -3.20 -7.35
N VAL A 68 17.28 -3.37 -6.04
CA VAL A 68 18.41 -2.93 -5.23
C VAL A 68 18.86 -4.04 -4.27
N GLU A 69 20.08 -3.93 -3.77
CA GLU A 69 20.65 -4.93 -2.85
C GLU A 69 20.29 -4.68 -1.39
N THR A 70 20.10 -3.41 -1.01
CA THR A 70 19.88 -3.02 0.39
C THR A 70 18.65 -2.13 0.57
N ILE A 71 18.11 -2.13 1.79
CA ILE A 71 17.02 -1.22 2.17
C ILE A 71 17.48 0.24 2.09
N ASP A 72 18.73 0.53 2.47
CA ASP A 72 19.27 1.89 2.44
C ASP A 72 19.17 2.49 1.04
N GLN A 73 19.47 1.71 0.00
CA GLN A 73 19.29 2.12 -1.40
C GLN A 73 17.81 2.35 -1.75
N ALA A 74 16.91 1.51 -1.25
CA ALA A 74 15.47 1.64 -1.54
C ALA A 74 14.84 2.88 -0.90
N ILE A 75 15.32 3.29 0.29
CA ILE A 75 14.78 4.41 1.06
C ILE A 75 15.56 5.71 0.87
N GLU A 76 16.60 5.71 0.07
CA GLU A 76 17.45 6.90 -0.17
C GLU A 76 16.60 8.11 -0.60
N GLY A 77 16.79 9.22 0.12
CA GLY A 77 16.06 10.47 -0.13
C GLY A 77 14.61 10.47 0.29
N CYS A 78 14.12 9.44 1.02
CA CYS A 78 12.80 9.44 1.63
C CYS A 78 12.84 10.15 2.99
N SER A 79 11.90 11.08 3.22
CA SER A 79 11.73 11.76 4.51
C SER A 79 10.90 10.93 5.49
N LEU A 80 10.05 10.04 4.98
CA LEU A 80 9.19 9.16 5.76
C LEU A 80 9.39 7.71 5.31
N VAL A 81 9.70 6.84 6.25
CA VAL A 81 9.84 5.40 6.02
C VAL A 81 8.92 4.65 6.99
N ILE A 82 8.01 3.84 6.47
CA ILE A 82 7.05 3.06 7.25
C ILE A 82 7.29 1.58 7.03
N GLY A 83 7.52 0.83 8.11
CA GLY A 83 7.71 -0.62 8.05
C GLY A 83 6.45 -1.38 8.46
N THR A 84 6.01 -2.34 7.65
CA THR A 84 4.84 -3.17 7.99
C THR A 84 5.21 -4.32 8.91
N SER A 85 4.39 -4.59 9.92
CA SER A 85 4.56 -5.70 10.86
C SER A 85 3.21 -6.32 11.22
N ALA A 86 3.08 -7.65 11.09
CA ALA A 86 1.91 -8.39 11.58
C ALA A 86 2.00 -8.75 13.06
N ARG A 87 3.18 -8.59 13.68
CA ARG A 87 3.42 -8.95 15.08
C ARG A 87 3.45 -7.71 15.95
N ASP A 88 2.73 -7.75 17.06
CA ASP A 88 2.94 -6.80 18.15
C ASP A 88 4.33 -7.04 18.74
N ARG A 89 5.29 -6.24 18.32
CA ARG A 89 6.65 -6.29 18.84
C ARG A 89 6.72 -5.33 20.02
N ARG A 90 7.16 -5.83 21.18
CA ARG A 90 7.36 -5.05 22.43
C ARG A 90 8.44 -3.95 22.32
N ILE A 91 8.69 -3.43 21.12
CA ILE A 91 9.60 -2.31 20.91
C ILE A 91 8.76 -1.05 21.00
N PRO A 92 9.12 -0.07 21.85
CA PRO A 92 8.39 1.19 21.98
C PRO A 92 8.66 2.08 20.76
N TRP A 93 8.08 1.73 19.62
CA TRP A 93 8.16 2.50 18.37
C TRP A 93 6.80 3.11 18.07
N PRO A 94 6.73 4.32 17.52
CA PRO A 94 5.44 4.88 17.13
C PRO A 94 4.77 3.98 16.07
N THR A 95 3.57 3.52 16.42
CA THR A 95 2.77 2.61 15.58
C THR A 95 1.63 3.36 14.91
N LEU A 96 1.29 2.93 13.71
CA LEU A 96 0.16 3.42 12.92
C LEU A 96 -0.72 2.22 12.54
N ASP A 97 -2.02 2.43 12.44
CA ASP A 97 -2.87 1.54 11.67
C ASP A 97 -2.78 1.87 10.16
N ALA A 98 -3.45 1.08 9.31
CA ALA A 98 -3.37 1.26 7.87
C ALA A 98 -4.00 2.58 7.40
N ARG A 99 -5.05 3.07 8.09
CA ARG A 99 -5.73 4.33 7.78
C ARG A 99 -4.88 5.54 8.13
N ASP A 100 -4.33 5.56 9.33
CA ASP A 100 -3.41 6.61 9.78
C ASP A 100 -2.15 6.64 8.91
N CYS A 101 -1.66 5.46 8.50
CA CYS A 101 -0.58 5.34 7.53
C CYS A 101 -0.96 6.02 6.20
N GLY A 102 -2.14 5.73 5.64
CA GLY A 102 -2.63 6.34 4.40
C GLY A 102 -2.65 7.87 4.47
N ASN A 103 -3.22 8.42 5.54
CA ASN A 103 -3.28 9.87 5.77
C ASN A 103 -1.89 10.50 5.85
N ARG A 104 -1.00 9.91 6.62
CA ARG A 104 0.38 10.42 6.79
C ARG A 104 1.18 10.36 5.51
N VAL A 105 1.09 9.24 4.79
CA VAL A 105 1.75 9.03 3.50
C VAL A 105 1.32 10.07 2.48
N VAL A 106 0.00 10.30 2.32
CA VAL A 106 -0.52 11.28 1.36
C VAL A 106 -0.08 12.69 1.71
N ASN A 107 -0.10 13.06 2.99
CA ASN A 107 0.31 14.38 3.43
C ASN A 107 1.80 14.63 3.17
N GLU A 108 2.67 13.69 3.52
CA GLU A 108 4.12 13.79 3.32
C GLU A 108 4.49 13.75 1.83
N ALA A 109 3.82 12.90 1.05
CA ALA A 109 4.09 12.73 -0.38
C ALA A 109 3.77 13.96 -1.23
N ARG A 110 3.11 14.99 -0.68
CA ARG A 110 2.90 16.28 -1.37
C ARG A 110 4.22 16.99 -1.66
N SER A 111 5.20 16.83 -0.80
CA SER A 111 6.46 17.58 -0.86
C SER A 111 7.71 16.70 -0.86
N HIS A 112 7.64 15.48 -0.32
CA HIS A 112 8.78 14.62 -0.10
C HIS A 112 8.54 13.20 -0.61
N LYS A 113 9.63 12.43 -0.77
CA LYS A 113 9.54 10.99 -1.07
C LYS A 113 9.24 10.21 0.20
N VAL A 114 8.39 9.19 0.05
CA VAL A 114 7.96 8.28 1.12
C VAL A 114 8.20 6.84 0.70
N ALA A 115 8.62 5.99 1.63
CA ALA A 115 8.76 4.55 1.40
C ALA A 115 7.91 3.75 2.39
N ILE A 116 7.22 2.72 1.88
CA ILE A 116 6.47 1.75 2.68
C ILE A 116 7.09 0.38 2.43
N LEU A 117 7.63 -0.22 3.48
CA LEU A 117 8.37 -1.47 3.44
C LEU A 117 7.48 -2.65 3.82
N PHE A 118 7.46 -3.65 2.97
CA PHE A 118 6.82 -4.93 3.20
C PHE A 118 7.87 -6.01 3.27
N GLY A 119 7.84 -6.82 4.32
CA GLY A 119 8.82 -7.87 4.55
C GLY A 119 8.52 -9.18 3.83
N ARG A 120 9.35 -10.18 4.11
CA ARG A 120 9.25 -11.55 3.58
C ARG A 120 7.96 -12.22 4.02
N GLU A 121 7.47 -13.15 3.21
CA GLU A 121 6.21 -13.85 3.43
C GLU A 121 6.22 -14.69 4.72
N ASP A 122 7.37 -15.27 5.08
CA ASP A 122 7.52 -16.19 6.21
C ASP A 122 7.79 -15.49 7.56
N ARG A 123 8.50 -14.36 7.55
CA ARG A 123 9.00 -13.72 8.78
C ARG A 123 8.82 -12.21 8.84
N GLY A 124 8.36 -11.59 7.77
CA GLY A 124 8.22 -10.14 7.67
C GLY A 124 9.56 -9.40 7.61
N LEU A 125 9.58 -8.17 8.10
CA LEU A 125 10.81 -7.39 8.28
C LEU A 125 11.56 -7.84 9.53
N SER A 126 12.90 -7.85 9.49
CA SER A 126 13.73 -8.09 10.67
C SER A 126 13.71 -6.87 11.61
N ASN A 127 14.24 -7.04 12.84
CA ASN A 127 14.35 -5.93 13.78
C ASN A 127 15.29 -4.82 13.25
N GLU A 128 16.38 -5.20 12.61
CA GLU A 128 17.34 -4.27 12.00
C GLU A 128 16.71 -3.49 10.85
N GLU A 129 15.85 -4.13 10.06
CA GLU A 129 15.11 -3.50 8.97
C GLU A 129 14.03 -2.53 9.51
N LEU A 130 13.34 -2.91 10.58
CA LEU A 130 12.35 -2.06 11.25
C LEU A 130 12.99 -0.85 11.95
N GLN A 131 14.22 -0.97 12.46
CA GLN A 131 14.95 0.15 13.05
C GLN A 131 15.26 1.28 12.06
N LYS A 132 15.24 0.98 10.76
CA LYS A 132 15.40 1.99 9.69
C LYS A 132 14.12 2.75 9.39
N CYS A 133 12.99 2.35 9.97
CA CYS A 133 11.69 2.94 9.73
C CYS A 133 11.37 4.04 10.75
N THR A 134 10.73 5.10 10.30
CA THR A 134 10.23 6.19 11.15
C THR A 134 9.03 5.73 11.98
N TYR A 135 8.16 4.92 11.38
CA TYR A 135 6.97 4.35 12.00
C TYR A 135 6.86 2.87 11.68
N HIS A 136 6.24 2.12 12.60
CA HIS A 136 5.77 0.78 12.30
C HIS A 136 4.27 0.84 12.01
N MET A 137 3.82 0.07 11.03
CA MET A 137 2.42 -0.02 10.67
C MET A 137 1.93 -1.45 10.86
N ASN A 138 0.79 -1.57 11.53
CA ASN A 138 0.08 -2.83 11.70
C ASN A 138 -1.26 -2.75 10.97
N ILE A 139 -1.62 -3.82 10.25
CA ILE A 139 -2.97 -3.98 9.70
C ILE A 139 -3.75 -4.80 10.73
N PRO A 140 -4.81 -4.25 11.35
CA PRO A 140 -5.65 -5.01 12.26
C PRO A 140 -6.25 -6.23 11.58
N THR A 141 -5.99 -7.40 12.13
CA THR A 141 -6.49 -8.69 11.67
C THR A 141 -7.02 -9.49 12.85
N ASP A 142 -7.66 -10.61 12.58
CA ASP A 142 -8.06 -11.53 13.63
C ASP A 142 -6.83 -12.05 14.41
N SER A 143 -6.96 -12.14 15.74
CA SER A 143 -5.84 -12.55 16.62
C SER A 143 -5.40 -13.99 16.42
N GLU A 144 -6.31 -14.88 15.97
CA GLU A 144 -6.01 -16.28 15.72
C GLU A 144 -5.37 -16.49 14.34
N TYR A 145 -5.63 -15.58 13.38
CA TYR A 145 -5.12 -15.67 12.03
C TYR A 145 -4.63 -14.31 11.49
N SER A 146 -3.53 -13.84 12.03
CA SER A 146 -3.02 -12.48 11.81
C SER A 146 -2.14 -12.31 10.55
N SER A 147 -1.70 -13.41 9.93
CA SER A 147 -0.79 -13.34 8.78
C SER A 147 -1.52 -13.12 7.47
N LEU A 148 -1.36 -11.95 6.87
CA LEU A 148 -1.85 -11.65 5.53
C LEU A 148 -0.86 -12.11 4.45
N ASN A 149 -1.38 -12.56 3.31
CA ASN A 149 -0.55 -12.68 2.11
C ASN A 149 0.06 -11.31 1.76
N LEU A 150 1.32 -11.31 1.29
CA LEU A 150 2.05 -10.08 0.97
C LEU A 150 1.28 -9.14 0.03
N ALA A 151 0.74 -9.66 -1.07
CA ALA A 151 0.01 -8.84 -2.03
C ALA A 151 -1.33 -8.32 -1.47
N MET A 152 -1.97 -9.04 -0.55
CA MET A 152 -3.17 -8.56 0.15
C MET A 152 -2.81 -7.41 1.09
N ALA A 153 -1.72 -7.50 1.83
CA ALA A 153 -1.23 -6.41 2.67
C ALA A 153 -0.92 -5.16 1.82
N VAL A 154 -0.22 -5.33 0.69
CA VAL A 154 0.03 -4.24 -0.27
C VAL A 154 -1.27 -3.63 -0.77
N GLN A 155 -2.28 -4.45 -1.13
CA GLN A 155 -3.57 -3.96 -1.61
C GLN A 155 -4.28 -3.10 -0.56
N LEU A 156 -4.33 -3.55 0.70
CA LEU A 156 -4.98 -2.82 1.79
C LEU A 156 -4.31 -1.46 2.03
N VAL A 157 -2.99 -1.42 2.09
CA VAL A 157 -2.25 -0.18 2.30
C VAL A 157 -2.41 0.77 1.13
N CYS A 158 -2.30 0.28 -0.11
CA CYS A 158 -2.53 1.08 -1.31
C CYS A 158 -3.96 1.63 -1.38
N TYR A 159 -4.96 0.85 -0.91
CA TYR A 159 -6.35 1.29 -0.82
C TYR A 159 -6.51 2.43 0.19
N GLU A 160 -5.97 2.32 1.39
CA GLU A 160 -6.04 3.39 2.39
C GLU A 160 -5.33 4.68 1.91
N ILE A 161 -4.21 4.56 1.22
CA ILE A 161 -3.55 5.69 0.56
C ILE A 161 -4.47 6.33 -0.49
N ARG A 162 -5.14 5.51 -1.31
CA ARG A 162 -6.09 6.01 -2.31
C ARG A 162 -7.27 6.71 -1.67
N MET A 163 -7.83 6.14 -0.59
CA MET A 163 -8.95 6.73 0.15
C MET A 163 -8.55 8.06 0.79
N ALA A 164 -7.41 8.12 1.48
CA ALA A 164 -6.88 9.34 2.07
C ALA A 164 -6.67 10.45 1.01
N PHE A 165 -6.19 10.09 -0.18
CA PHE A 165 -6.06 11.03 -1.30
C PHE A 165 -7.42 11.56 -1.77
N LEU A 166 -8.42 10.68 -1.91
CA LEU A 166 -9.77 11.06 -2.37
C LEU A 166 -10.52 11.89 -1.33
N GLU A 167 -10.38 11.59 -0.04
CA GLU A 167 -10.98 12.37 1.06
C GLU A 167 -10.46 13.81 1.08
N ASN A 168 -9.16 13.98 0.87
CA ASN A 168 -8.55 15.30 0.77
C ASN A 168 -8.95 16.09 -0.50
N SER A 169 -9.69 15.45 -1.41
CA SER A 169 -10.14 16.03 -2.69
C SER A 169 -11.65 16.21 -2.76
N LYS A 170 -12.39 15.80 -1.73
CA LYS A 170 -13.85 15.92 -1.70
C LYS A 170 -14.26 17.31 -1.20
N ASP A 171 -14.97 18.07 -2.05
CA ASP A 171 -15.97 19.01 -1.58
C ASP A 171 -17.08 18.18 -0.91
N ASN A 172 -17.35 18.45 0.37
CA ASN A 172 -18.38 17.76 1.14
C ASN A 172 -19.76 18.10 0.57
N LEU A 173 -20.22 17.34 -0.43
CA LEU A 173 -21.61 17.30 -0.82
C LEU A 173 -22.36 16.50 0.25
N THR A 174 -22.89 17.20 1.25
CA THR A 174 -23.84 16.63 2.21
C THR A 174 -25.24 16.78 1.63
N TRP A 175 -25.98 15.65 1.58
CA TRP A 175 -27.42 15.70 1.29
C TRP A 175 -28.12 16.37 2.46
N ASP A 176 -28.99 17.34 2.16
CA ASP A 176 -29.77 18.10 3.14
C ASP A 176 -31.04 17.34 3.61
N GLN A 177 -31.35 16.23 2.98
CA GLN A 177 -32.52 15.37 3.26
C GLN A 177 -32.12 13.91 3.43
N PRO A 178 -32.89 13.15 4.24
CA PRO A 178 -32.71 11.70 4.35
C PRO A 178 -32.92 11.02 2.99
N LEU A 179 -32.21 9.93 2.76
CA LEU A 179 -32.40 9.12 1.56
C LEU A 179 -33.81 8.48 1.58
N ALA A 180 -34.41 8.37 0.40
CA ALA A 180 -35.66 7.63 0.26
C ALA A 180 -35.46 6.16 0.59
N THR A 181 -36.45 5.54 1.23
CA THR A 181 -36.45 4.10 1.47
C THR A 181 -36.69 3.31 0.19
N ALA A 182 -36.37 2.01 0.18
CA ALA A 182 -36.55 1.17 -1.00
C ALA A 182 -38.02 1.17 -1.48
N ASP A 183 -38.97 1.08 -0.54
CA ASP A 183 -40.40 1.08 -0.84
C ASP A 183 -40.90 2.42 -1.40
N GLN A 184 -40.29 3.52 -0.97
CA GLN A 184 -40.60 4.86 -1.54
C GLN A 184 -40.10 4.96 -2.98
N LEU A 185 -38.91 4.41 -3.27
CA LEU A 185 -38.37 4.37 -4.62
C LEU A 185 -39.18 3.42 -5.52
N GLU A 186 -39.56 2.25 -5.02
CA GLU A 186 -40.40 1.30 -5.77
C GLU A 186 -41.78 1.91 -6.10
N SER A 187 -42.43 2.54 -5.11
CA SER A 187 -43.67 3.28 -5.33
C SER A 187 -43.55 4.40 -6.34
N PHE A 188 -42.40 5.10 -6.37
CA PHE A 188 -42.14 6.13 -7.37
C PHE A 188 -42.01 5.55 -8.78
N TYR A 189 -41.34 4.40 -8.95
CA TYR A 189 -41.20 3.73 -10.25
C TYR A 189 -42.51 3.17 -10.78
N ASP A 190 -43.41 2.67 -9.88
CA ASP A 190 -44.73 2.18 -10.27
C ASP A 190 -45.66 3.29 -10.80
N HIS A 191 -45.31 4.57 -10.54
CA HIS A 191 -46.09 5.74 -10.96
C HIS A 191 -45.48 6.46 -12.18
N LEU A 192 -44.36 5.97 -12.71
CA LEU A 192 -43.75 6.45 -13.96
C LEU A 192 -44.22 5.67 -15.18
#